data_f3642151ede0b7a10917e34bfd6ccd5c
#
_entry.id   f3642151ede0b7a10917e34bfd6ccd5c
#
_cell.length_a   1.000
_cell.length_b   1.000
_cell.length_c   1.000
_cell.angle_alpha   90.00
_cell.angle_beta   90.00
_cell.angle_gamma   90.00
#
_symmetry.space_group_name_H-M   'P 1'
#
loop_
_entity.id
_entity.type
_entity.pdbx_description
1 polymer ?
#
loop_
_entity_poly.entity_id
_entity_poly.type
_entity_poly.pdbx_seq_one_letter_code
_entity_poly.pdbx_strand_id
1 'polypeptide(L)'
;FYFMEMNTRIQVEHPVTEWVTGVDLVKEQIRIASGQKLTYTQEDIKLTGHAIECRINAENPEKGFRPSPGTITDMYLPGGKGIRIDSAIYSGYTIPPYYDSMVAKLIVWAKNRQEAIRKMQSALGEVIIEGIDTNVDYQYGIVNHPDYIEGNIDIEFIERL
;
A
#
# COMPACT_ATOMS: atom_id res chain seq x y z
N PHE A 1 0.17 21.63 18.79
CA PHE A 1 0.70 20.30 18.42
C PHE A 1 1.90 19.95 19.30
N TYR A 2 2.19 18.66 19.43
CA TYR A 2 3.27 18.13 20.24
C TYR A 2 4.11 17.16 19.42
N PHE A 3 5.43 17.14 19.64
CA PHE A 3 6.29 16.12 19.08
C PHE A 3 6.03 14.79 19.80
N MET A 4 5.83 13.71 19.05
CA MET A 4 5.65 12.35 19.58
C MET A 4 6.89 11.50 19.32
N GLU A 5 7.19 11.26 18.05
CA GLU A 5 8.31 10.42 17.63
C GLU A 5 8.78 10.78 16.21
N MET A 6 9.91 10.25 15.82
CA MET A 6 10.40 10.27 14.45
C MET A 6 10.80 8.86 14.02
N ASN A 7 10.25 8.38 12.92
CA ASN A 7 10.64 7.10 12.34
C ASN A 7 11.90 7.27 11.45
N THR A 8 13.09 7.11 12.05
CA THR A 8 14.38 7.28 11.36
C THR A 8 14.77 6.04 10.53
N ARG A 9 13.87 5.53 9.75
CA ARG A 9 14.00 4.37 8.87
C ARG A 9 13.13 4.53 7.65
N ILE A 10 13.33 3.68 6.62
CA ILE A 10 12.37 3.58 5.54
C ILE A 10 11.00 3.13 6.08
N GLN A 11 9.94 3.67 5.55
CA GLN A 11 8.57 3.33 5.96
C GLN A 11 7.91 2.39 4.94
N VAL A 12 6.86 1.69 5.38
CA VAL A 12 6.10 0.77 4.51
C VAL A 12 5.58 1.50 3.29
N GLU A 13 5.09 2.72 3.47
CA GLU A 13 4.47 3.58 2.45
C GLU A 13 5.46 4.34 1.55
N HIS A 14 6.77 4.05 1.61
CA HIS A 14 7.75 4.68 0.71
C HIS A 14 7.39 4.61 -0.79
N PRO A 15 6.69 3.57 -1.29
CA PRO A 15 6.29 3.51 -2.69
C PRO A 15 5.42 4.67 -3.16
N VAL A 16 4.59 5.25 -2.27
CA VAL A 16 3.80 6.45 -2.59
C VAL A 16 4.73 7.61 -2.94
N THR A 17 5.75 7.85 -2.12
CA THR A 17 6.76 8.89 -2.38
C THR A 17 7.52 8.60 -3.68
N GLU A 18 7.95 7.36 -3.90
CA GLU A 18 8.66 6.95 -5.12
C GLU A 18 7.84 7.23 -6.38
N TRP A 19 6.54 6.92 -6.34
CA TRP A 19 5.65 7.13 -7.47
C TRP A 19 5.41 8.61 -7.81
N VAL A 20 5.27 9.48 -6.81
CA VAL A 20 4.99 10.89 -7.05
C VAL A 20 6.24 11.72 -7.30
N THR A 21 7.42 11.25 -6.88
CA THR A 21 8.70 11.96 -7.08
C THR A 21 9.55 11.40 -8.21
N GLY A 22 9.36 10.13 -8.56
CA GLY A 22 10.23 9.41 -9.50
C GLY A 22 11.57 8.98 -8.90
N VAL A 23 11.76 9.13 -7.57
CA VAL A 23 13.01 8.76 -6.87
C VAL A 23 12.90 7.36 -6.29
N ASP A 24 13.84 6.48 -6.60
CA ASP A 24 13.97 5.14 -5.99
C ASP A 24 14.70 5.29 -4.65
N LEU A 25 13.94 5.32 -3.54
CA LEU A 25 14.47 5.57 -2.21
C LEU A 25 15.39 4.45 -1.72
N VAL A 26 15.06 3.20 -2.01
CA VAL A 26 15.89 2.04 -1.61
C VAL A 26 17.23 2.07 -2.33
N LYS A 27 17.23 2.38 -3.61
CA LYS A 27 18.45 2.53 -4.40
C LYS A 27 19.34 3.66 -3.88
N GLU A 28 18.74 4.80 -3.53
CA GLU A 28 19.50 5.92 -2.95
C GLU A 28 20.06 5.58 -1.57
N GLN A 29 19.33 4.85 -0.73
CA GLN A 29 19.88 4.35 0.54
C GLN A 29 21.11 3.45 0.33
N ILE A 30 21.07 2.54 -0.65
CA ILE A 30 22.20 1.66 -0.98
C ILE A 30 23.39 2.49 -1.47
N ARG A 31 23.18 3.48 -2.32
CA ARG A 31 24.21 4.39 -2.82
C ARG A 31 24.89 5.16 -1.69
N ILE A 32 24.09 5.77 -0.82
CA ILE A 32 24.60 6.53 0.33
C ILE A 32 25.39 5.61 1.28
N ALA A 33 24.87 4.42 1.56
CA ALA A 33 25.56 3.43 2.40
C ALA A 33 26.89 2.97 1.79
N SER A 34 27.04 3.00 0.46
CA SER A 34 28.31 2.73 -0.25
C SER A 34 29.26 3.93 -0.31
N GLY A 35 28.94 5.04 0.38
CA GLY A 35 29.77 6.23 0.43
C GLY A 35 29.55 7.22 -0.73
N GLN A 36 28.56 7.00 -1.57
CA GLN A 36 28.21 7.93 -2.65
C GLN A 36 27.39 9.11 -2.10
N LYS A 37 27.51 10.26 -2.75
CA LYS A 37 26.67 11.41 -2.44
C LYS A 37 25.25 11.22 -3.01
N LEU A 38 24.27 11.85 -2.39
CA LEU A 38 22.93 11.96 -2.95
C LEU A 38 22.97 12.58 -4.35
N THR A 39 22.24 12.01 -5.28
CA THR A 39 22.22 12.43 -6.70
C THR A 39 21.23 13.54 -7.01
N TYR A 40 20.38 13.88 -6.07
CA TYR A 40 19.32 14.88 -6.19
C TYR A 40 19.55 16.05 -5.26
N THR A 41 19.11 17.22 -5.69
CA THR A 41 18.91 18.41 -4.84
C THR A 41 17.41 18.56 -4.53
N GLN A 42 17.04 19.44 -3.62
CA GLN A 42 15.63 19.69 -3.32
C GLN A 42 14.85 20.23 -4.52
N GLU A 43 15.50 21.01 -5.38
CA GLU A 43 14.90 21.59 -6.58
C GLU A 43 14.60 20.57 -7.68
N ASP A 44 15.26 19.41 -7.65
CA ASP A 44 15.01 18.31 -8.59
C ASP A 44 13.72 17.56 -8.23
N ILE A 45 13.27 17.66 -6.99
CA ILE A 45 12.11 16.91 -6.50
C ILE A 45 10.81 17.64 -6.86
N LYS A 46 10.05 17.04 -7.77
CA LYS A 46 8.75 17.54 -8.20
C LYS A 46 7.68 16.48 -7.92
N LEU A 47 6.65 16.86 -7.21
CA LEU A 47 5.50 15.98 -6.98
C LEU A 47 4.62 15.97 -8.23
N THR A 48 4.41 14.79 -8.81
CA THR A 48 3.59 14.60 -10.00
C THR A 48 2.52 13.55 -9.78
N GLY A 49 1.28 13.90 -10.14
CA GLY A 49 0.15 12.98 -10.01
C GLY A 49 -0.28 12.73 -8.58
N HIS A 50 -0.90 11.57 -8.36
CA HIS A 50 -1.42 11.12 -7.09
C HIS A 50 -1.22 9.61 -6.95
N ALA A 51 -0.71 9.16 -5.81
CA ALA A 51 -0.55 7.74 -5.51
C ALA A 51 -1.38 7.35 -4.29
N ILE A 52 -1.87 6.12 -4.30
CA ILE A 52 -2.59 5.50 -3.18
C ILE A 52 -1.94 4.14 -2.93
N GLU A 53 -1.70 3.80 -1.67
CA GLU A 53 -1.23 2.49 -1.25
C GLU A 53 -2.28 1.83 -0.35
N CYS A 54 -2.61 0.57 -0.63
CA CYS A 54 -3.36 -0.31 0.24
C CYS A 54 -2.45 -1.42 0.75
N ARG A 55 -2.34 -1.56 2.06
CA ARG A 55 -1.64 -2.68 2.71
C ARG A 55 -2.59 -3.87 2.74
N ILE A 56 -2.25 -4.93 2.02
CA ILE A 56 -3.02 -6.17 2.03
C ILE A 56 -2.51 -7.04 3.17
N ASN A 57 -3.39 -7.26 4.13
CA ASN A 57 -3.10 -8.03 5.34
C ASN A 57 -3.89 -9.33 5.35
N ALA A 58 -3.26 -10.41 5.81
CA ALA A 58 -3.90 -11.68 6.11
C ALA A 58 -4.67 -11.57 7.45
N GLU A 59 -5.80 -10.89 7.41
CA GLU A 59 -6.65 -10.55 8.55
C GLU A 59 -8.12 -10.66 8.18
N ASN A 60 -8.97 -10.99 9.16
CA ASN A 60 -10.41 -11.01 8.98
C ASN A 60 -11.05 -9.75 9.61
N PRO A 61 -11.50 -8.77 8.80
CA PRO A 61 -12.11 -7.54 9.29
C PRO A 61 -13.40 -7.78 10.09
N GLU A 62 -14.20 -8.78 9.70
CA GLU A 62 -15.46 -9.12 10.40
C GLU A 62 -15.22 -9.71 11.80
N LYS A 63 -14.01 -10.21 12.07
CA LYS A 63 -13.59 -10.75 13.36
C LYS A 63 -12.61 -9.81 14.09
N GLY A 64 -12.77 -8.50 13.90
CA GLY A 64 -11.94 -7.48 14.55
C GLY A 64 -10.49 -7.51 14.09
N PHE A 65 -10.27 -7.74 12.80
CA PHE A 65 -8.93 -7.81 12.17
C PHE A 65 -8.02 -8.89 12.77
N ARG A 66 -8.62 -9.98 13.20
CA ARG A 66 -7.87 -11.13 13.70
C ARG A 66 -6.98 -11.69 12.59
N PRO A 67 -5.66 -11.94 12.85
CA PRO A 67 -4.76 -12.56 11.88
C PRO A 67 -5.31 -13.90 11.36
N SER A 68 -5.12 -14.12 10.06
CA SER A 68 -5.54 -15.32 9.33
C SER A 68 -4.32 -16.03 8.73
N PRO A 69 -3.46 -16.69 9.54
CA PRO A 69 -2.39 -17.52 9.01
C PRO A 69 -2.96 -18.73 8.27
N GLY A 70 -2.26 -19.21 7.25
CA GLY A 70 -2.71 -20.33 6.45
C GLY A 70 -1.99 -20.44 5.13
N THR A 71 -2.40 -21.39 4.30
CA THR A 71 -1.81 -21.59 2.98
C THR A 71 -2.68 -20.97 1.91
N ILE A 72 -2.07 -20.11 1.09
CA ILE A 72 -2.72 -19.54 -0.10
C ILE A 72 -2.90 -20.65 -1.12
N THR A 73 -4.15 -20.95 -1.45
CA THR A 73 -4.48 -22.03 -2.39
C THR A 73 -4.46 -21.53 -3.83
N ASP A 74 -4.93 -20.32 -4.06
CA ASP A 74 -4.87 -19.66 -5.36
C ASP A 74 -4.73 -18.14 -5.17
N MET A 75 -4.14 -17.47 -6.17
CA MET A 75 -4.01 -16.03 -6.16
C MET A 75 -3.91 -15.43 -7.55
N TYR A 76 -4.48 -14.26 -7.71
CA TYR A 76 -4.28 -13.36 -8.83
C TYR A 76 -4.03 -11.94 -8.32
N LEU A 77 -2.96 -11.32 -8.82
CA LEU A 77 -2.61 -9.94 -8.50
C LEU A 77 -2.70 -9.08 -9.77
N PRO A 78 -3.37 -7.93 -9.72
CA PRO A 78 -3.55 -7.06 -10.88
C PRO A 78 -2.22 -6.46 -11.33
N GLY A 79 -2.17 -6.04 -12.59
CA GLY A 79 -1.01 -5.37 -13.17
C GLY A 79 -1.41 -4.31 -14.18
N GLY A 80 -0.42 -3.67 -14.79
CA GLY A 80 -0.64 -2.68 -15.83
C GLY A 80 -0.07 -1.29 -15.49
N LYS A 81 -0.36 -0.32 -16.36
CA LYS A 81 0.22 1.02 -16.24
C LYS A 81 -0.24 1.74 -14.97
N GLY A 82 0.72 2.07 -14.10
CA GLY A 82 0.46 2.79 -12.85
C GLY A 82 -0.11 1.88 -11.74
N ILE A 83 0.12 0.57 -11.83
CA ILE A 83 -0.11 -0.40 -10.76
C ILE A 83 1.24 -1.01 -10.39
N ARG A 84 1.54 -1.05 -9.09
CA ARG A 84 2.71 -1.72 -8.52
C ARG A 84 2.26 -2.60 -7.37
N ILE A 85 2.84 -3.79 -7.31
CA ILE A 85 2.64 -4.70 -6.19
C ILE A 85 4.00 -5.07 -5.63
N ASP A 86 4.17 -4.83 -4.34
CA ASP A 86 5.32 -5.28 -3.56
C ASP A 86 4.86 -6.44 -2.69
N SER A 87 5.29 -7.66 -3.02
CA SER A 87 4.86 -8.87 -2.32
C SER A 87 5.90 -9.98 -2.44
N ALA A 88 5.85 -10.93 -1.50
CA ALA A 88 6.64 -12.15 -1.52
C ALA A 88 5.76 -13.42 -1.57
N ILE A 89 4.44 -13.29 -1.60
CA ILE A 89 3.52 -14.43 -1.60
C ILE A 89 3.31 -14.99 -3.01
N TYR A 90 2.92 -16.25 -3.07
CA TYR A 90 2.59 -16.99 -4.28
C TYR A 90 1.59 -18.11 -3.93
N SER A 91 0.93 -18.71 -4.94
CA SER A 91 0.06 -19.87 -4.72
C SER A 91 0.86 -21.02 -4.11
N GLY A 92 0.38 -21.55 -2.98
CA GLY A 92 1.09 -22.55 -2.16
C GLY A 92 1.95 -21.96 -1.03
N TYR A 93 2.10 -20.60 -0.94
CA TYR A 93 2.81 -19.99 0.17
C TYR A 93 2.02 -20.13 1.48
N THR A 94 2.70 -20.53 2.54
CA THR A 94 2.09 -20.61 3.88
C THR A 94 2.50 -19.42 4.72
N ILE A 95 1.50 -18.64 5.14
CA ILE A 95 1.70 -17.49 6.01
C ILE A 95 1.85 -17.98 7.44
N PRO A 96 3.01 -17.74 8.07
CA PRO A 96 3.26 -18.19 9.43
C PRO A 96 2.55 -17.30 10.46
N PRO A 97 2.16 -17.86 11.62
CA PRO A 97 1.47 -17.10 12.66
C PRO A 97 2.39 -16.23 13.54
N TYR A 98 3.69 -16.14 13.23
CA TYR A 98 4.71 -15.52 14.09
C TYR A 98 5.14 -14.13 13.65
N TYR A 99 4.76 -13.71 12.45
CA TYR A 99 5.14 -12.44 11.85
C TYR A 99 3.92 -11.55 11.62
N ASP A 100 4.20 -10.33 11.17
CA ASP A 100 3.19 -9.39 10.74
C ASP A 100 2.25 -10.00 9.68
N SER A 101 0.99 -9.63 9.72
CA SER A 101 -0.06 -10.09 8.80
C SER A 101 0.04 -9.50 7.40
N MET A 102 0.86 -8.47 7.20
CA MET A 102 0.99 -7.81 5.89
C MET A 102 1.64 -8.74 4.87
N VAL A 103 0.92 -9.05 3.79
CA VAL A 103 1.36 -10.00 2.76
C VAL A 103 1.68 -9.32 1.43
N ALA A 104 1.10 -8.14 1.19
CA ALA A 104 1.35 -7.35 -0.02
C ALA A 104 1.09 -5.87 0.23
N LYS A 105 1.66 -5.04 -0.64
CA LYS A 105 1.26 -3.65 -0.84
C LYS A 105 0.78 -3.51 -2.28
N LEU A 106 -0.42 -3.00 -2.44
CA LEU A 106 -0.98 -2.61 -3.72
C LEU A 106 -0.89 -1.10 -3.83
N ILE A 107 -0.12 -0.61 -4.79
CA ILE A 107 0.11 0.81 -5.00
C ILE A 107 -0.37 1.19 -6.39
N VAL A 108 -1.13 2.28 -6.49
CA VAL A 108 -1.53 2.85 -7.76
C VAL A 108 -1.05 4.28 -7.90
N TRP A 109 -0.81 4.70 -9.14
CA TRP A 109 -0.52 6.07 -9.51
C TRP A 109 -1.39 6.51 -10.68
N ALA A 110 -1.85 7.77 -10.66
CA ALA A 110 -2.54 8.41 -11.76
C ALA A 110 -2.25 9.92 -11.78
N LYS A 111 -2.76 10.62 -12.79
CA LYS A 111 -2.52 12.06 -12.96
C LYS A 111 -3.11 12.92 -11.85
N ASN A 112 -4.19 12.46 -11.23
CA ASN A 112 -4.91 13.15 -10.16
C ASN A 112 -5.57 12.14 -9.20
N ARG A 113 -6.08 12.65 -8.07
CA ARG A 113 -6.69 11.82 -7.03
C ARG A 113 -7.88 11.00 -7.52
N GLN A 114 -8.76 11.59 -8.32
CA GLN A 114 -9.95 10.89 -8.81
C GLN A 114 -9.61 9.70 -9.71
N GLU A 115 -8.63 9.88 -10.60
CA GLU A 115 -8.14 8.78 -11.44
C GLU A 115 -7.42 7.72 -10.62
N ALA A 116 -6.66 8.11 -9.57
CA ALA A 116 -6.00 7.17 -8.67
C ALA A 116 -7.02 6.34 -7.88
N ILE A 117 -8.10 6.96 -7.37
CA ILE A 117 -9.18 6.25 -6.68
C ILE A 117 -9.82 5.22 -7.62
N ARG A 118 -10.24 5.62 -8.84
CA ARG A 118 -10.83 4.67 -9.80
C ARG A 118 -9.88 3.52 -10.16
N LYS A 119 -8.60 3.81 -10.27
CA LYS A 119 -7.59 2.78 -10.51
C LYS A 119 -7.45 1.83 -9.33
N MET A 120 -7.46 2.34 -8.10
CA MET A 120 -7.41 1.51 -6.90
C MET A 120 -8.68 0.65 -6.75
N GLN A 121 -9.86 1.20 -7.05
CA GLN A 121 -11.11 0.45 -7.09
C GLN A 121 -11.02 -0.73 -8.08
N SER A 122 -10.55 -0.49 -9.30
CA SER A 122 -10.36 -1.55 -10.30
C SER A 122 -9.33 -2.58 -9.83
N ALA A 123 -8.17 -2.11 -9.34
CA ALA A 123 -7.10 -2.99 -8.92
C ALA A 123 -7.49 -3.87 -7.73
N LEU A 124 -8.15 -3.30 -6.68
CA LEU A 124 -8.65 -4.10 -5.55
C LEU A 124 -9.70 -5.12 -5.99
N GLY A 125 -10.60 -4.74 -6.93
CA GLY A 125 -11.60 -5.65 -7.47
C GLY A 125 -11.03 -6.81 -8.29
N GLU A 126 -9.77 -6.72 -8.71
CA GLU A 126 -9.09 -7.79 -9.44
C GLU A 126 -8.22 -8.68 -8.53
N VAL A 127 -7.93 -8.26 -7.27
CA VAL A 127 -7.13 -9.07 -6.34
C VAL A 127 -7.90 -10.31 -5.93
N ILE A 128 -7.31 -11.48 -6.15
CA ILE A 128 -7.81 -12.76 -5.65
C ILE A 128 -6.72 -13.37 -4.77
N ILE A 129 -7.06 -13.69 -3.53
CA ILE A 129 -6.21 -14.45 -2.60
C ILE A 129 -7.11 -15.42 -1.87
N GLU A 130 -6.97 -16.70 -2.16
CA GLU A 130 -7.79 -17.77 -1.58
C GLU A 130 -7.00 -18.60 -0.57
N GLY A 131 -7.73 -19.26 0.34
CA GLY A 131 -7.15 -20.11 1.40
C GLY A 131 -6.91 -19.40 2.73
N ILE A 132 -7.01 -18.07 2.73
CA ILE A 132 -6.88 -17.23 3.93
C ILE A 132 -7.91 -16.08 3.89
N ASP A 133 -8.23 -15.49 5.03
CA ASP A 133 -8.95 -14.23 5.08
C ASP A 133 -7.99 -13.06 4.80
N THR A 134 -8.44 -12.04 4.09
CA THR A 134 -7.69 -10.80 3.85
C THR A 134 -8.57 -9.57 4.07
N ASN A 135 -7.94 -8.42 4.20
CA ASN A 135 -8.64 -7.13 4.32
C ASN A 135 -8.98 -6.48 2.96
N VAL A 136 -8.88 -7.19 1.83
CA VAL A 136 -9.09 -6.65 0.47
C VAL A 136 -10.47 -6.03 0.32
N ASP A 137 -11.54 -6.75 0.70
CA ASP A 137 -12.92 -6.26 0.58
C ASP A 137 -13.17 -5.05 1.48
N TYR A 138 -12.57 -5.02 2.65
CA TYR A 138 -12.62 -3.86 3.55
C TYR A 138 -11.96 -2.63 2.93
N GLN A 139 -10.77 -2.79 2.34
CA GLN A 139 -10.08 -1.74 1.60
C GLN A 139 -10.90 -1.27 0.39
N TYR A 140 -11.53 -2.21 -0.32
CA TYR A 140 -12.44 -1.88 -1.43
C TYR A 140 -13.64 -1.05 -0.96
N GLY A 141 -14.23 -1.38 0.19
CA GLY A 141 -15.28 -0.58 0.82
C GLY A 141 -14.82 0.85 1.12
N ILE A 142 -13.62 1.02 1.69
CA ILE A 142 -13.04 2.33 2.00
C ILE A 142 -12.91 3.19 0.73
N VAL A 143 -12.29 2.67 -0.33
CA VAL A 143 -12.03 3.47 -1.54
C VAL A 143 -13.29 3.77 -2.35
N ASN A 144 -14.40 3.08 -2.07
CA ASN A 144 -15.72 3.34 -2.64
C ASN A 144 -16.62 4.22 -1.75
N HIS A 145 -16.19 4.49 -0.51
CA HIS A 145 -16.99 5.31 0.40
C HIS A 145 -17.09 6.77 -0.10
N PRO A 146 -18.30 7.38 -0.12
CA PRO A 146 -18.49 8.76 -0.60
C PRO A 146 -17.54 9.75 0.06
N ASP A 147 -17.41 9.72 1.38
CA ASP A 147 -16.52 10.62 2.12
C ASP A 147 -15.06 10.46 1.73
N TYR A 148 -14.61 9.22 1.47
CA TYR A 148 -13.26 8.99 0.96
C TYR A 148 -13.07 9.59 -0.43
N ILE A 149 -14.05 9.41 -1.32
CA ILE A 149 -14.03 9.95 -2.69
C ILE A 149 -14.00 11.48 -2.67
N GLU A 150 -14.82 12.09 -1.82
CA GLU A 150 -14.90 13.56 -1.67
C GLU A 150 -13.74 14.16 -0.86
N GLY A 151 -13.03 13.35 -0.08
CA GLY A 151 -11.93 13.77 0.78
C GLY A 151 -12.40 14.27 2.16
N ASN A 152 -13.61 13.95 2.57
CA ASN A 152 -14.20 14.27 3.87
C ASN A 152 -13.77 13.25 4.94
N ILE A 153 -12.46 13.08 5.10
CA ILE A 153 -11.86 12.10 6.00
C ILE A 153 -11.10 12.79 7.13
N ASP A 154 -11.23 12.22 8.32
CA ASP A 154 -10.52 12.61 9.54
C ASP A 154 -10.01 11.36 10.29
N ILE A 155 -9.46 11.55 11.48
CA ILE A 155 -8.90 10.45 12.29
C ILE A 155 -9.97 9.46 12.79
N GLU A 156 -11.23 9.84 12.81
CA GLU A 156 -12.37 9.02 13.24
C GLU A 156 -13.10 8.34 12.05
N PHE A 157 -12.65 8.60 10.82
CA PHE A 157 -13.33 8.12 9.62
C PHE A 157 -13.53 6.59 9.64
N ILE A 158 -12.52 5.83 10.03
CA ILE A 158 -12.57 4.36 10.09
C ILE A 158 -13.57 3.86 11.15
N GLU A 159 -13.75 4.59 12.25
CA GLU A 159 -14.70 4.22 13.32
C GLU A 159 -16.17 4.43 12.90
N ARG A 160 -16.40 5.19 11.82
CA ARG A 160 -17.73 5.46 11.26
C ARG A 160 -18.11 4.52 10.10
N LEU A 161 -17.22 3.63 9.69
CA LEU A 161 -17.47 2.60 8.69
C LEU A 161 -18.07 1.37 9.36
#